data_3d0db530f0ac398d0a65e163e053f9c4
#
_entry.id   3d0db530f0ac398d0a65e163e053f9c4
#
_cell.length_a   1.000
_cell.length_b   1.000
_cell.length_c   1.000
_cell.angle_alpha   90.00
_cell.angle_beta   90.00
_cell.angle_gamma   90.00
#
_symmetry.space_group_name_H-M   'P 1'
#
loop_
_entity.id
_entity.type
_entity.pdbx_description
1 polymer ?
#
loop_
_entity_poly.entity_id
_entity_poly.type
_entity_poly.pdbx_seq_one_letter_code
_entity_poly.pdbx_strand_id
1 'polypeptide(L)'
;MKLNKIPHTYTIISVVILICAALSWIIPAGEYSREVRVVNGTERTVIVDNSFHAVDPAPQSWQVFGVLLEGFEKQAGIIAFLLIIGGAFQIMNSSRAIDTGILSFLRSSRKVEKYGFFRMIGVNNVVISLIIILFSLFGAIFGMSEETLAFVIIIVPLAISMGYDSITGLCMVYVAAHVGFSGAILNPFTIGIAQGLSDLPLFSGFGYRLFCWVVLTSILIVIVLRYAAKVKKNPKLSPMYLSLIHI
;
A
#
# COMPACT_ATOMS: atom_id res chain seq x y z
N MET A 1 -28.31 -12.95 -7.34
CA MET A 1 -27.35 -12.25 -8.22
C MET A 1 -26.10 -13.10 -8.29
N LYS A 2 -25.84 -13.77 -9.43
CA LYS A 2 -24.62 -14.57 -9.59
C LYS A 2 -23.44 -13.59 -9.56
N LEU A 3 -22.63 -13.62 -8.51
CA LEU A 3 -21.34 -12.95 -8.49
C LEU A 3 -20.55 -13.49 -9.69
N ASN A 4 -20.37 -12.69 -10.72
CA ASN A 4 -19.42 -13.00 -11.78
C ASN A 4 -18.08 -13.27 -11.09
N LYS A 5 -17.57 -14.50 -11.24
CA LYS A 5 -16.27 -14.87 -10.68
C LYS A 5 -15.25 -13.90 -11.26
N ILE A 6 -14.61 -13.12 -10.41
CA ILE A 6 -13.50 -12.25 -10.80
C ILE A 6 -12.45 -13.16 -11.46
N PRO A 7 -11.96 -12.85 -12.67
CA PRO A 7 -10.94 -13.65 -13.35
C PRO A 7 -9.69 -13.78 -12.47
N HIS A 8 -8.95 -14.86 -12.65
CA HIS A 8 -7.69 -15.03 -11.95
C HIS A 8 -6.71 -13.91 -12.31
N THR A 9 -5.89 -13.48 -11.35
CA THR A 9 -4.95 -12.34 -11.53
C THR A 9 -4.08 -12.49 -12.78
N TYR A 10 -3.57 -13.69 -13.05
CA TYR A 10 -2.79 -13.94 -14.28
C TYR A 10 -3.60 -13.72 -15.57
N THR A 11 -4.88 -14.05 -15.57
CA THR A 11 -5.77 -13.79 -16.71
C THR A 11 -5.91 -12.29 -16.95
N ILE A 12 -6.10 -11.51 -15.87
CA ILE A 12 -6.20 -10.05 -15.96
C ILE A 12 -4.92 -9.45 -16.53
N ILE A 13 -3.76 -9.85 -15.99
CA ILE A 13 -2.45 -9.38 -16.45
C ILE A 13 -2.24 -9.74 -17.92
N SER A 14 -2.51 -10.98 -18.33
CA SER A 14 -2.36 -11.42 -19.72
C SER A 14 -3.26 -10.62 -20.68
N VAL A 15 -4.51 -10.37 -20.28
CA VAL A 15 -5.44 -9.55 -21.08
C VAL A 15 -4.92 -8.12 -21.22
N VAL A 16 -4.43 -7.51 -20.14
CA VAL A 16 -3.86 -6.15 -20.18
C VAL A 16 -2.63 -6.11 -21.11
N ILE A 17 -1.72 -7.08 -21.03
CA ILE A 17 -0.54 -7.16 -21.92
C ILE A 17 -0.98 -7.25 -23.39
N LEU A 18 -1.96 -8.10 -23.70
CA LEU A 18 -2.47 -8.25 -25.07
C LEU A 18 -3.15 -6.97 -25.58
N ILE A 19 -3.90 -6.29 -24.72
CA ILE A 19 -4.51 -4.99 -25.08
C ILE A 19 -3.42 -3.96 -25.37
N CYS A 20 -2.40 -3.85 -24.52
CA CYS A 20 -1.28 -2.92 -24.73
C CYS A 20 -0.52 -3.25 -26.04
N ALA A 21 -0.29 -4.54 -26.30
CA ALA A 21 0.32 -4.97 -27.56
C ALA A 21 -0.52 -4.60 -28.78
N ALA A 22 -1.84 -4.81 -28.73
CA ALA A 22 -2.75 -4.40 -29.82
C ALA A 22 -2.77 -2.87 -30.01
N LEU A 23 -2.75 -2.10 -28.93
CA LEU A 23 -2.71 -0.64 -28.97
C LEU A 23 -1.42 -0.12 -29.60
N SER A 24 -0.28 -0.81 -29.45
CA SER A 24 0.99 -0.42 -30.08
C SER A 24 0.95 -0.46 -31.63
N TRP A 25 -0.04 -1.14 -32.23
CA TRP A 25 -0.26 -1.15 -33.68
C TRP A 25 -1.16 -0.02 -34.16
N ILE A 26 -1.93 0.58 -33.26
CA ILE A 26 -2.95 1.58 -33.59
C ILE A 26 -2.47 2.99 -33.20
N ILE A 27 -1.80 3.11 -32.05
CA ILE A 27 -1.36 4.40 -31.54
C ILE A 27 -0.04 4.79 -32.21
N PRO A 28 0.05 6.00 -32.81
CA PRO A 28 1.29 6.49 -33.39
C PRO A 28 2.37 6.65 -32.30
N ALA A 29 3.58 6.19 -32.60
CA ALA A 29 4.71 6.31 -31.70
C ALA A 29 5.25 7.75 -31.69
N GLY A 30 5.59 8.25 -30.52
CA GLY A 30 6.20 9.57 -30.35
C GLY A 30 7.06 9.63 -29.10
N GLU A 31 8.05 10.50 -29.13
CA GLU A 31 9.00 10.69 -28.06
C GLU A 31 9.16 12.18 -27.73
N TYR A 32 9.49 12.46 -26.45
CA TYR A 32 9.90 13.79 -26.02
C TYR A 32 11.41 13.85 -25.88
N SER A 33 12.00 14.94 -26.35
CA SER A 33 13.43 15.21 -26.09
C SER A 33 13.66 15.36 -24.61
N ARG A 34 14.80 14.84 -24.15
CA ARG A 34 15.20 14.90 -22.73
C ARG A 34 16.53 15.60 -22.61
N GLU A 35 16.66 16.46 -21.61
CA GLU A 35 17.90 17.13 -21.28
C GLU A 35 18.25 16.96 -19.81
N VAL A 36 19.54 16.97 -19.49
CA VAL A 36 20.00 16.95 -18.10
C VAL A 36 20.02 18.38 -17.60
N ARG A 37 19.20 18.68 -16.59
CA ARG A 37 19.20 19.96 -15.88
C ARG A 37 19.59 19.78 -14.42
N VAL A 38 20.28 20.76 -13.88
CA VAL A 38 20.57 20.81 -12.45
C VAL A 38 19.35 21.44 -11.76
N VAL A 39 18.55 20.61 -11.09
CA VAL A 39 17.40 21.05 -10.31
C VAL A 39 17.71 20.91 -8.83
N ASN A 40 17.70 22.01 -8.09
CA ASN A 40 18.03 22.05 -6.66
C ASN A 40 19.40 21.41 -6.30
N GLY A 41 20.41 21.61 -7.15
CA GLY A 41 21.77 21.09 -6.93
C GLY A 41 21.97 19.61 -7.30
N THR A 42 20.96 18.96 -7.90
CA THR A 42 21.04 17.56 -8.37
C THR A 42 20.79 17.52 -9.87
N GLU A 43 21.67 16.82 -10.61
CA GLU A 43 21.45 16.55 -12.03
C GLU A 43 20.25 15.65 -12.22
N ARG A 44 19.30 16.09 -13.04
CA ARG A 44 18.11 15.33 -13.40
C ARG A 44 17.85 15.39 -14.90
N THR A 45 17.42 14.27 -15.45
CA THR A 45 16.90 14.22 -16.82
C THR A 45 15.47 14.71 -16.81
N VAL A 46 15.20 15.84 -17.44
CA VAL A 46 13.86 16.43 -17.57
C VAL A 46 13.39 16.37 -19.01
N ILE A 47 12.08 16.38 -19.20
CA ILE A 47 11.44 16.46 -20.51
C ILE A 47 11.46 17.91 -20.95
N VAL A 48 11.86 18.15 -22.20
CA VAL A 48 11.82 19.49 -22.80
C VAL A 48 10.39 19.81 -23.26
N ASP A 49 9.87 20.95 -22.83
CA ASP A 49 8.53 21.40 -23.20
C ASP A 49 8.38 21.52 -24.72
N ASN A 50 7.23 21.13 -25.25
CA ASN A 50 6.90 21.18 -26.67
C ASN A 50 7.88 20.41 -27.60
N SER A 51 8.64 19.47 -27.07
CA SER A 51 9.62 18.68 -27.83
C SER A 51 9.06 17.38 -28.40
N PHE A 52 7.74 17.18 -28.35
CA PHE A 52 7.14 15.99 -28.91
C PHE A 52 7.44 15.85 -30.40
N HIS A 53 7.96 14.70 -30.79
CA HIS A 53 8.19 14.33 -32.18
C HIS A 53 7.75 12.90 -32.43
N ALA A 54 7.24 12.65 -33.62
CA ALA A 54 6.87 11.30 -34.04
C ALA A 54 8.15 10.49 -34.30
N VAL A 55 8.17 9.25 -33.86
CA VAL A 55 9.22 8.27 -34.14
C VAL A 55 8.67 7.10 -34.93
N ASP A 56 9.54 6.31 -35.54
CA ASP A 56 9.11 5.14 -36.28
C ASP A 56 8.33 4.16 -35.38
N PRO A 57 7.15 3.71 -35.80
CA PRO A 57 6.36 2.81 -34.98
C PRO A 57 7.08 1.46 -34.79
N ALA A 58 7.18 1.03 -33.55
CA ALA A 58 7.71 -0.27 -33.14
C ALA A 58 6.58 -1.15 -32.56
N PRO A 59 5.69 -1.68 -33.43
CA PRO A 59 4.56 -2.47 -32.97
C PRO A 59 5.03 -3.76 -32.28
N GLN A 60 4.47 -4.01 -31.10
CA GLN A 60 4.84 -5.17 -30.29
C GLN A 60 4.24 -6.46 -30.86
N SER A 61 5.07 -7.47 -31.07
CA SER A 61 4.65 -8.79 -31.56
C SER A 61 5.20 -9.90 -30.65
N TRP A 62 6.30 -10.53 -31.02
CA TRP A 62 6.96 -11.58 -30.23
C TRP A 62 7.57 -11.08 -28.92
N GLN A 63 7.88 -9.80 -28.82
CA GLN A 63 8.37 -9.14 -27.60
C GLN A 63 7.43 -9.32 -26.43
N VAL A 64 6.13 -9.52 -26.66
CA VAL A 64 5.12 -9.79 -25.62
C VAL A 64 5.51 -10.96 -24.72
N PHE A 65 6.18 -11.98 -25.25
CA PHE A 65 6.64 -13.12 -24.45
C PHE A 65 7.82 -12.76 -23.53
N GLY A 66 8.63 -11.76 -23.91
CA GLY A 66 9.74 -11.25 -23.08
C GLY A 66 9.29 -10.32 -21.95
N VAL A 67 8.12 -9.72 -22.05
CA VAL A 67 7.62 -8.70 -21.09
C VAL A 67 7.57 -9.24 -19.64
N LEU A 68 7.22 -10.51 -19.47
CA LEU A 68 7.20 -11.12 -18.14
C LEU A 68 8.59 -11.17 -17.51
N LEU A 69 9.60 -11.57 -18.29
CA LEU A 69 11.00 -11.62 -17.84
C LEU A 69 11.53 -10.21 -17.54
N GLU A 70 11.30 -9.26 -18.44
CA GLU A 70 11.68 -7.86 -18.22
C GLU A 70 10.99 -7.27 -16.96
N GLY A 71 9.73 -7.62 -16.71
CA GLY A 71 9.00 -7.23 -15.51
C GLY A 71 9.66 -7.78 -14.25
N PHE A 72 10.09 -9.05 -14.27
CA PHE A 72 10.84 -9.64 -13.17
C PHE A 72 12.20 -8.95 -12.95
N GLU A 73 12.94 -8.68 -14.00
CA GLU A 73 14.24 -7.98 -13.92
C GLU A 73 14.08 -6.57 -13.35
N LYS A 74 13.10 -5.79 -13.84
CA LYS A 74 12.84 -4.43 -13.37
C LYS A 74 12.38 -4.37 -11.92
N GLN A 75 11.68 -5.40 -11.44
CA GLN A 75 11.16 -5.48 -10.07
C GLN A 75 11.95 -6.45 -9.18
N ALA A 76 13.11 -6.91 -9.61
CA ALA A 76 13.92 -7.90 -8.88
C ALA A 76 14.21 -7.50 -7.43
N GLY A 77 14.44 -6.22 -7.16
CA GLY A 77 14.66 -5.71 -5.81
C GLY A 77 13.46 -5.91 -4.89
N ILE A 78 12.25 -5.57 -5.36
CA ILE A 78 11.01 -5.75 -4.59
C ILE A 78 10.71 -7.24 -4.41
N ILE A 79 10.88 -8.04 -5.45
CA ILE A 79 10.65 -9.50 -5.39
C ILE A 79 11.61 -10.14 -4.37
N ALA A 80 12.90 -9.83 -4.42
CA ALA A 80 13.90 -10.33 -3.48
C ALA A 80 13.57 -9.90 -2.04
N PHE A 81 13.21 -8.64 -1.83
CA PHE A 81 12.78 -8.13 -0.53
C PHE A 81 11.59 -8.93 0.02
N LEU A 82 10.53 -9.12 -0.76
CA LEU A 82 9.34 -9.86 -0.32
C LEU A 82 9.66 -11.33 -0.01
N LEU A 83 10.53 -11.97 -0.80
CA LEU A 83 10.95 -13.36 -0.55
C LEU A 83 11.77 -13.50 0.74
N ILE A 84 12.71 -12.59 0.99
CA ILE A 84 13.55 -12.59 2.20
C ILE A 84 12.68 -12.34 3.43
N ILE A 85 11.83 -11.31 3.40
CA ILE A 85 10.92 -10.98 4.50
C ILE A 85 9.92 -12.10 4.73
N GLY A 86 9.34 -12.67 3.65
CA GLY A 86 8.43 -13.81 3.75
C GLY A 86 9.10 -15.03 4.40
N GLY A 87 10.35 -15.32 4.05
CA GLY A 87 11.15 -16.36 4.70
C GLY A 87 11.39 -16.08 6.18
N ALA A 88 11.75 -14.86 6.54
CA ALA A 88 11.92 -14.47 7.94
C ALA A 88 10.62 -14.62 8.75
N PHE A 89 9.48 -14.19 8.19
CA PHE A 89 8.19 -14.38 8.84
C PHE A 89 7.79 -15.86 8.94
N GLN A 90 8.14 -16.70 7.98
CA GLN A 90 7.91 -18.14 8.07
C GLN A 90 8.69 -18.75 9.24
N ILE A 91 9.93 -18.34 9.46
CA ILE A 91 10.73 -18.77 10.62
C ILE A 91 10.08 -18.31 11.94
N MET A 92 9.66 -17.04 12.01
CA MET A 92 8.96 -16.49 13.17
C MET A 92 7.64 -17.23 13.45
N ASN A 93 6.88 -17.57 12.42
CA ASN A 93 5.64 -18.32 12.54
C ASN A 93 5.89 -19.74 13.03
N SER A 94 6.89 -20.42 12.45
CA SER A 94 7.28 -21.80 12.86
C SER A 94 7.74 -21.88 14.31
N SER A 95 8.38 -20.82 14.82
CA SER A 95 8.79 -20.71 16.24
C SER A 95 7.66 -20.33 17.19
N ARG A 96 6.44 -20.06 16.66
CA ARG A 96 5.30 -19.49 17.40
C ARG A 96 5.58 -18.14 18.07
N ALA A 97 6.62 -17.43 17.62
CA ALA A 97 6.99 -16.15 18.18
C ALA A 97 5.88 -15.11 17.93
N ILE A 98 5.22 -15.16 16.77
CA ILE A 98 4.10 -14.28 16.42
C ILE A 98 2.93 -14.51 17.40
N ASP A 99 2.50 -15.77 17.59
CA ASP A 99 1.40 -16.12 18.50
C ASP A 99 1.68 -15.66 19.93
N THR A 100 2.89 -15.94 20.41
CA THR A 100 3.32 -15.53 21.75
C THR A 100 3.37 -14.01 21.88
N GLY A 101 3.88 -13.31 20.86
CA GLY A 101 3.91 -11.85 20.81
C GLY A 101 2.51 -11.24 20.85
N ILE A 102 1.58 -11.76 20.05
CA ILE A 102 0.16 -11.34 20.03
C ILE A 102 -0.48 -11.54 21.40
N LEU A 103 -0.33 -12.73 22.01
CA LEU A 103 -0.89 -13.01 23.32
C LEU A 103 -0.30 -12.10 24.42
N SER A 104 1.01 -11.86 24.39
CA SER A 104 1.69 -10.96 25.31
C SER A 104 1.20 -9.52 25.16
N PHE A 105 1.06 -9.05 23.91
CA PHE A 105 0.51 -7.75 23.58
C PHE A 105 -0.92 -7.59 24.12
N LEU A 106 -1.80 -8.57 23.87
CA LEU A 106 -3.19 -8.54 24.35
C LEU A 106 -3.27 -8.53 25.88
N ARG A 107 -2.41 -9.30 26.58
CA ARG A 107 -2.33 -9.27 28.04
C ARG A 107 -1.87 -7.90 28.56
N SER A 108 -0.90 -7.29 27.91
CA SER A 108 -0.40 -5.96 28.27
C SER A 108 -1.44 -4.87 27.99
N SER A 109 -2.14 -4.95 26.88
CA SER A 109 -3.21 -4.02 26.51
C SER A 109 -4.34 -4.01 27.55
N ARG A 110 -4.71 -5.17 28.12
CA ARG A 110 -5.70 -5.26 29.20
C ARG A 110 -5.25 -4.56 30.49
N LYS A 111 -3.93 -4.50 30.77
CA LYS A 111 -3.43 -3.75 31.94
C LYS A 111 -3.61 -2.24 31.79
N VAL A 112 -3.55 -1.74 30.55
CA VAL A 112 -3.73 -0.31 30.25
C VAL A 112 -5.19 0.13 30.38
N GLU A 113 -6.15 -0.80 30.34
CA GLU A 113 -7.57 -0.55 30.55
C GLU A 113 -7.91 0.01 31.95
N LYS A 114 -6.99 -0.10 32.90
CA LYS A 114 -7.11 0.49 34.25
C LYS A 114 -7.08 2.03 34.24
N TYR A 115 -6.51 2.65 33.23
CA TYR A 115 -6.45 4.11 33.09
C TYR A 115 -7.76 4.62 32.48
N GLY A 116 -8.43 5.58 33.14
CA GLY A 116 -9.78 6.05 32.81
C GLY A 116 -9.96 6.50 31.36
N PHE A 117 -8.96 7.12 30.75
CA PHE A 117 -9.00 7.54 29.34
C PHE A 117 -9.13 6.35 28.36
N PHE A 118 -8.33 5.29 28.57
CA PHE A 118 -8.37 4.09 27.72
C PHE A 118 -9.64 3.27 27.93
N ARG A 119 -10.22 3.32 29.13
CA ARG A 119 -11.51 2.69 29.42
C ARG A 119 -12.66 3.35 28.68
N MET A 120 -12.63 4.68 28.50
CA MET A 120 -13.66 5.44 27.81
C MET A 120 -13.64 5.18 26.28
N ILE A 121 -12.47 5.16 25.67
CA ILE A 121 -12.31 4.97 24.21
C ILE A 121 -12.34 3.47 23.84
N GLY A 122 -11.95 2.60 24.77
CA GLY A 122 -11.71 1.18 24.54
C GLY A 122 -10.31 0.91 24.00
N VAL A 123 -9.56 0.06 24.70
CA VAL A 123 -8.15 -0.25 24.36
C VAL A 123 -7.99 -0.74 22.90
N ASN A 124 -8.94 -1.56 22.42
CA ASN A 124 -8.91 -2.06 21.05
C ASN A 124 -8.97 -0.94 20.01
N ASN A 125 -9.82 0.08 20.25
CA ASN A 125 -9.96 1.21 19.34
C ASN A 125 -8.66 2.04 19.30
N VAL A 126 -8.01 2.20 20.45
CA VAL A 126 -6.71 2.88 20.54
C VAL A 126 -5.63 2.12 19.77
N VAL A 127 -5.58 0.79 19.94
CA VAL A 127 -4.62 -0.07 19.20
C VAL A 127 -4.84 0.04 17.70
N ILE A 128 -6.07 -0.09 17.21
CA ILE A 128 -6.41 0.06 15.80
C ILE A 128 -5.94 1.43 15.29
N SER A 129 -6.28 2.50 16.01
CA SER A 129 -5.92 3.86 15.61
C SER A 129 -4.41 4.09 15.56
N LEU A 130 -3.67 3.59 16.57
CA LEU A 130 -2.21 3.72 16.61
C LEU A 130 -1.52 2.98 15.46
N ILE A 131 -1.99 1.76 15.14
CA ILE A 131 -1.44 1.00 14.01
C ILE A 131 -1.74 1.71 12.69
N ILE A 132 -2.96 2.23 12.50
CA ILE A 132 -3.33 3.02 11.32
C ILE A 132 -2.42 4.26 11.19
N ILE A 133 -2.22 5.02 12.26
CA ILE A 133 -1.35 6.20 12.25
C ILE A 133 0.08 5.80 11.89
N LEU A 134 0.61 4.73 12.47
CA LEU A 134 1.96 4.25 12.21
C LEU A 134 2.18 3.91 10.72
N PHE A 135 1.31 3.07 10.14
CA PHE A 135 1.44 2.68 8.74
C PHE A 135 1.11 3.82 7.78
N SER A 136 0.15 4.68 8.11
CA SER A 136 -0.12 5.90 7.36
C SER A 136 1.10 6.84 7.36
N LEU A 137 1.82 6.94 8.48
CA LEU A 137 3.05 7.72 8.58
C LEU A 137 4.17 7.12 7.70
N PHE A 138 4.29 5.78 7.67
CA PHE A 138 5.25 5.10 6.80
C PHE A 138 4.99 5.40 5.32
N GLY A 139 3.73 5.36 4.89
CA GLY A 139 3.35 5.75 3.53
C GLY A 139 3.61 7.22 3.23
N ALA A 140 3.30 8.12 4.17
CA ALA A 140 3.42 9.57 3.99
C ALA A 140 4.86 10.09 3.98
N ILE A 141 5.77 9.45 4.72
CA ILE A 141 7.17 9.88 4.87
C ILE A 141 8.08 9.09 3.93
N PHE A 142 8.03 7.76 4.02
CA PHE A 142 8.96 6.90 3.30
C PHE A 142 8.41 6.47 1.93
N GLY A 143 7.11 6.66 1.69
CA GLY A 143 6.46 6.15 0.48
C GLY A 143 6.36 4.62 0.45
N MET A 144 6.27 3.98 1.64
CA MET A 144 6.08 2.54 1.74
C MET A 144 4.69 2.16 1.24
N SER A 145 4.64 1.21 0.34
CA SER A 145 3.43 0.68 -0.30
C SER A 145 3.47 -0.84 -0.26
N GLU A 146 4.18 -1.47 -1.17
CA GLU A 146 4.30 -2.92 -1.33
C GLU A 146 4.97 -3.58 -0.12
N GLU A 147 5.92 -2.90 0.51
CA GLU A 147 6.65 -3.39 1.69
C GLU A 147 5.71 -3.64 2.86
N THR A 148 4.58 -2.93 2.90
CA THR A 148 3.60 -3.11 3.98
C THR A 148 2.88 -4.45 3.93
N LEU A 149 2.87 -5.13 2.77
CA LEU A 149 2.30 -6.48 2.62
C LEU A 149 2.96 -7.49 3.57
N ALA A 150 4.25 -7.33 3.87
CA ALA A 150 4.97 -8.17 4.81
C ALA A 150 4.36 -8.13 6.23
N PHE A 151 3.80 -7.00 6.63
CA PHE A 151 3.21 -6.81 7.96
C PHE A 151 1.76 -7.32 8.07
N VAL A 152 1.10 -7.55 6.93
CA VAL A 152 -0.27 -8.09 6.89
C VAL A 152 -0.32 -9.46 7.58
N ILE A 153 0.73 -10.28 7.43
CA ILE A 153 0.86 -11.61 8.03
C ILE A 153 0.79 -11.56 9.57
N ILE A 154 1.21 -10.45 10.19
CA ILE A 154 1.19 -10.26 11.65
C ILE A 154 -0.09 -9.56 12.09
N ILE A 155 -0.47 -8.49 11.40
CA ILE A 155 -1.54 -7.61 11.86
C ILE A 155 -2.94 -8.19 11.59
N VAL A 156 -3.11 -8.99 10.53
CA VAL A 156 -4.39 -9.67 10.30
C VAL A 156 -4.70 -10.70 11.41
N PRO A 157 -3.80 -11.62 11.79
CA PRO A 157 -4.02 -12.48 12.95
C PRO A 157 -4.23 -11.70 14.26
N LEU A 158 -3.52 -10.58 14.46
CA LEU A 158 -3.76 -9.70 15.62
C LEU A 158 -5.20 -9.16 15.62
N ALA A 159 -5.68 -8.64 14.50
CA ALA A 159 -7.06 -8.12 14.39
C ALA A 159 -8.09 -9.22 14.67
N ILE A 160 -7.88 -10.43 14.14
CA ILE A 160 -8.75 -11.60 14.38
C ILE A 160 -8.74 -11.97 15.87
N SER A 161 -7.58 -12.02 16.51
CA SER A 161 -7.45 -12.33 17.95
C SER A 161 -8.09 -11.28 18.86
N MET A 162 -8.24 -10.04 18.38
CA MET A 162 -8.99 -8.95 19.04
C MET A 162 -10.51 -9.05 18.81
N GLY A 163 -10.97 -10.02 18.03
CA GLY A 163 -12.39 -10.25 17.71
C GLY A 163 -12.91 -9.44 16.53
N TYR A 164 -12.03 -9.05 15.61
CA TYR A 164 -12.36 -8.40 14.33
C TYR A 164 -12.15 -9.37 13.16
N ASP A 165 -12.33 -8.90 11.94
CA ASP A 165 -12.12 -9.68 10.73
C ASP A 165 -10.80 -9.32 10.03
N SER A 166 -10.45 -10.11 9.01
CA SER A 166 -9.24 -9.89 8.20
C SER A 166 -9.27 -8.57 7.43
N ILE A 167 -10.44 -8.06 7.07
CA ILE A 167 -10.59 -6.75 6.40
C ILE A 167 -10.15 -5.63 7.35
N THR A 168 -10.55 -5.69 8.62
CA THR A 168 -10.08 -4.73 9.62
C THR A 168 -8.55 -4.75 9.71
N GLY A 169 -7.93 -5.95 9.81
CA GLY A 169 -6.47 -6.08 9.83
C GLY A 169 -5.79 -5.54 8.58
N LEU A 170 -6.35 -5.81 7.40
CA LEU A 170 -5.85 -5.29 6.13
C LEU A 170 -5.94 -3.76 6.07
N CYS A 171 -7.04 -3.18 6.55
CA CYS A 171 -7.22 -1.73 6.62
C CYS A 171 -6.20 -1.07 7.58
N MET A 172 -5.85 -1.73 8.68
CA MET A 172 -4.88 -1.21 9.64
C MET A 172 -3.47 -1.06 9.06
N VAL A 173 -3.10 -1.85 8.07
CA VAL A 173 -1.76 -1.86 7.46
C VAL A 173 -1.80 -1.31 6.04
N TYR A 174 -2.36 -2.07 5.13
CA TYR A 174 -2.26 -1.81 3.69
C TYR A 174 -3.02 -0.54 3.29
N VAL A 175 -4.29 -0.44 3.67
CA VAL A 175 -5.08 0.77 3.35
C VAL A 175 -4.53 1.99 4.08
N ALA A 176 -4.07 1.84 5.33
CA ALA A 176 -3.46 2.93 6.08
C ALA A 176 -2.19 3.47 5.40
N ALA A 177 -1.30 2.59 4.93
CA ALA A 177 -0.09 3.00 4.22
C ALA A 177 -0.42 3.75 2.92
N HIS A 178 -1.41 3.27 2.15
CA HIS A 178 -1.82 3.92 0.89
C HIS A 178 -2.51 5.27 1.11
N VAL A 179 -3.29 5.42 2.18
CA VAL A 179 -3.84 6.73 2.57
C VAL A 179 -2.72 7.68 2.98
N GLY A 180 -1.72 7.18 3.70
CA GLY A 180 -0.52 7.96 4.01
C GLY A 180 0.27 8.35 2.77
N PHE A 181 0.47 7.40 1.85
CA PHE A 181 1.13 7.62 0.56
C PHE A 181 0.44 8.74 -0.25
N SER A 182 -0.90 8.77 -0.24
CA SER A 182 -1.69 9.83 -0.87
C SER A 182 -1.51 11.19 -0.18
N GLY A 183 -1.33 11.21 1.15
CA GLY A 183 -1.04 12.41 1.93
C GLY A 183 0.33 13.01 1.67
N ALA A 184 1.29 12.19 1.25
CA ALA A 184 2.59 12.54 0.67
C ALA A 184 3.35 13.67 1.41
N ILE A 185 3.50 13.58 2.74
CA ILE A 185 4.14 14.64 3.54
C ILE A 185 5.58 14.89 3.05
N LEU A 186 6.39 13.82 3.01
CA LEU A 186 7.79 13.81 2.58
C LEU A 186 8.07 12.67 1.59
N ASN A 187 7.04 12.06 1.02
CA ASN A 187 7.16 10.90 0.14
C ASN A 187 8.02 11.23 -1.10
N PRO A 188 9.20 10.60 -1.25
CA PRO A 188 10.10 10.90 -2.37
C PRO A 188 9.54 10.44 -3.71
N PHE A 189 8.74 9.38 -3.75
CA PHE A 189 8.21 8.76 -4.98
C PHE A 189 7.05 9.54 -5.58
N THR A 190 6.34 10.35 -4.79
CA THR A 190 5.23 11.17 -5.27
C THR A 190 5.64 12.63 -5.31
N ILE A 191 5.67 13.29 -4.14
CA ILE A 191 5.92 14.74 -4.08
C ILE A 191 7.35 15.11 -4.47
N GLY A 192 8.34 14.25 -4.15
CA GLY A 192 9.72 14.48 -4.54
C GLY A 192 9.88 14.52 -6.06
N ILE A 193 9.29 13.55 -6.76
CA ILE A 193 9.31 13.51 -8.23
C ILE A 193 8.48 14.66 -8.82
N ALA A 194 7.26 14.88 -8.35
CA ALA A 194 6.38 15.92 -8.87
C ALA A 194 6.99 17.32 -8.74
N GLN A 195 7.56 17.65 -7.58
CA GLN A 195 8.22 18.94 -7.38
C GLN A 195 9.52 19.06 -8.18
N GLY A 196 10.26 17.95 -8.35
CA GLY A 196 11.44 17.95 -9.20
C GLY A 196 11.13 18.23 -10.68
N LEU A 197 9.99 17.69 -11.18
CA LEU A 197 9.53 17.93 -12.55
C LEU A 197 8.94 19.34 -12.77
N SER A 198 8.44 19.96 -11.69
CA SER A 198 7.81 21.29 -11.72
C SER A 198 8.77 22.41 -11.32
N ASP A 199 10.06 22.13 -11.21
CA ASP A 199 11.10 23.08 -10.75
C ASP A 199 10.79 23.76 -9.41
N LEU A 200 10.00 23.12 -8.55
CA LEU A 200 9.66 23.60 -7.22
C LEU A 200 10.69 23.10 -6.19
N PRO A 201 10.94 23.88 -5.12
CA PRO A 201 11.81 23.43 -4.03
C PRO A 201 11.29 22.14 -3.43
N LEU A 202 12.16 21.13 -3.28
CA LEU A 202 11.81 19.81 -2.75
C LEU A 202 11.17 19.94 -1.36
N PHE A 203 10.08 19.21 -1.16
CA PHE A 203 9.30 19.16 0.07
C PHE A 203 8.69 20.51 0.51
N SER A 204 8.68 21.54 -0.36
CA SER A 204 7.94 22.79 -0.12
C SER A 204 6.45 22.50 0.08
N GLY A 205 5.73 23.37 0.82
CA GLY A 205 4.31 23.17 1.15
C GLY A 205 4.04 22.05 2.18
N PHE A 206 5.03 21.67 2.98
CA PHE A 206 4.93 20.65 4.02
C PHE A 206 3.71 20.83 4.95
N GLY A 207 3.46 22.05 5.43
CA GLY A 207 2.34 22.32 6.37
C GLY A 207 0.98 21.98 5.80
N TYR A 208 0.73 22.30 4.52
CA TYR A 208 -0.52 21.96 3.85
C TYR A 208 -0.68 20.44 3.69
N ARG A 209 0.38 19.74 3.28
CA ARG A 209 0.33 18.26 3.14
C ARG A 209 0.18 17.57 4.48
N LEU A 210 0.81 18.08 5.55
CA LEU A 210 0.60 17.58 6.90
C LEU A 210 -0.87 17.71 7.31
N PHE A 211 -1.49 18.87 7.05
CA PHE A 211 -2.93 19.05 7.29
C PHE A 211 -3.77 18.03 6.50
N CYS A 212 -3.52 17.88 5.19
CA CYS A 212 -4.22 16.89 4.36
C CYS A 212 -4.05 15.47 4.89
N TRP A 213 -2.84 15.08 5.28
CA TRP A 213 -2.55 13.77 5.86
C TRP A 213 -3.33 13.55 7.17
N VAL A 214 -3.36 14.53 8.07
CA VAL A 214 -4.12 14.43 9.33
C VAL A 214 -5.61 14.23 9.03
N VAL A 215 -6.18 14.98 8.10
CA VAL A 215 -7.58 14.86 7.71
C VAL A 215 -7.87 13.48 7.11
N LEU A 216 -7.09 13.04 6.13
CA LEU A 216 -7.29 11.75 5.46
C LEU A 216 -7.13 10.58 6.43
N THR A 217 -6.11 10.61 7.26
CA THR A 217 -5.87 9.55 8.27
C THR A 217 -6.98 9.54 9.32
N SER A 218 -7.47 10.69 9.75
CA SER A 218 -8.59 10.78 10.70
C SER A 218 -9.88 10.21 10.10
N ILE A 219 -10.17 10.51 8.84
CA ILE A 219 -11.32 9.93 8.12
C ILE A 219 -11.19 8.41 8.06
N LEU A 220 -10.01 7.89 7.70
CA LEU A 220 -9.75 6.46 7.66
C LEU A 220 -9.99 5.81 9.02
N ILE A 221 -9.46 6.38 10.10
CA ILE A 221 -9.64 5.86 11.47
C ILE A 221 -11.14 5.77 11.79
N VAL A 222 -11.90 6.82 11.52
CA VAL A 222 -13.35 6.83 11.79
C VAL A 222 -14.07 5.74 11.00
N ILE A 223 -13.76 5.57 9.73
CA ILE A 223 -14.36 4.55 8.87
C ILE A 223 -14.03 3.15 9.40
N VAL A 224 -12.75 2.88 9.67
CA VAL A 224 -12.29 1.57 10.13
C VAL A 224 -12.86 1.24 11.51
N LEU A 225 -12.87 2.18 12.46
CA LEU A 225 -13.45 1.95 13.78
C LEU A 225 -14.98 1.68 13.70
N ARG A 226 -15.71 2.40 12.86
CA ARG A 226 -17.14 2.14 12.63
C ARG A 226 -17.39 0.75 12.04
N TYR A 227 -16.58 0.37 11.04
CA TYR A 227 -16.64 -0.95 10.42
C TYR A 227 -16.30 -2.04 11.44
N ALA A 228 -15.19 -1.90 12.15
CA ALA A 228 -14.73 -2.83 13.17
C ALA A 228 -15.79 -3.02 14.29
N ALA A 229 -16.40 -1.94 14.78
CA ALA A 229 -17.48 -2.00 15.76
C ALA A 229 -18.71 -2.75 15.24
N LYS A 230 -19.08 -2.54 13.96
CA LYS A 230 -20.20 -3.23 13.30
C LYS A 230 -19.94 -4.73 13.19
N VAL A 231 -18.74 -5.12 12.72
CA VAL A 231 -18.34 -6.53 12.58
C VAL A 231 -18.23 -7.20 13.94
N LYS A 232 -17.66 -6.54 14.94
CA LYS A 232 -17.54 -7.08 16.30
C LYS A 232 -18.92 -7.33 16.93
N LYS A 233 -19.89 -6.46 16.66
CA LYS A 233 -21.27 -6.63 17.17
C LYS A 233 -22.03 -7.76 16.45
N ASN A 234 -21.79 -7.92 15.16
CA ASN A 234 -22.43 -8.95 14.34
C ASN A 234 -21.45 -9.46 13.27
N PRO A 235 -20.69 -10.55 13.56
CA PRO A 235 -19.71 -11.10 12.62
C PRO A 235 -20.28 -11.50 11.25
N LYS A 236 -21.57 -11.84 11.17
CA LYS A 236 -22.23 -12.17 9.88
C LYS A 236 -22.27 -11.00 8.88
N LEU A 237 -22.04 -9.78 9.34
CA LEU A 237 -21.96 -8.60 8.48
C LEU A 237 -20.60 -8.45 7.79
N SER A 238 -19.61 -9.25 8.20
CA SER A 238 -18.33 -9.31 7.50
C SER A 238 -18.47 -10.09 6.19
N PRO A 239 -17.98 -9.57 5.06
CA PRO A 239 -17.87 -10.34 3.82
C PRO A 239 -16.99 -11.59 3.95
N MET A 240 -16.10 -11.60 4.97
CA MET A 240 -15.17 -12.69 5.25
C MET A 240 -15.71 -13.70 6.29
N TYR A 241 -16.99 -13.59 6.67
CA TYR A 241 -17.58 -14.43 7.73
C TYR A 241 -17.40 -15.94 7.48
N LEU A 242 -17.58 -16.39 6.23
CA LEU A 242 -17.43 -17.80 5.88
C LEU A 242 -15.97 -18.28 5.96
N SER A 243 -14.99 -17.41 5.75
CA SER A 243 -13.57 -17.77 5.90
C SER A 243 -13.13 -17.77 7.37
N LEU A 244 -13.83 -17.06 8.25
CA LEU A 244 -13.58 -17.07 9.70
C LEU A 244 -14.05 -18.35 10.39
N ILE A 245 -15.01 -19.05 9.79
CA ILE A 245 -15.54 -20.33 10.36
C ILE A 245 -14.54 -21.48 10.15
N HIS A 246 -13.57 -21.34 9.24
CA HIS A 246 -12.59 -22.36 8.89
C HIS A 246 -11.20 -22.14 9.51
N ILE A 247 -11.05 -21.12 10.37
CA ILE A 247 -9.87 -20.85 11.18
C ILE A 247 -10.17 -21.18 12.64
#